data_d7e09815912c3f235892fa355bdf2666
#
_entry.id   d7e09815912c3f235892fa355bdf2666
#
_cell.length_a   1.000
_cell.length_b   1.000
_cell.length_c   1.000
_cell.angle_alpha   90.00
_cell.angle_beta   90.00
_cell.angle_gamma   90.00
#
_symmetry.space_group_name_H-M   'P 1'
#
loop_
_entity.id
_entity.type
_entity.pdbx_description
1 polymer ?
#
loop_
_entity_poly.entity_id
_entity_poly.type
_entity_poly.pdbx_seq_one_letter_code
_entity_poly.pdbx_strand_id
1 'polypeptide(L)'
;VTPKPLRSRANAIINLMGAVGGILYLGLAAVLYPASKTKGVEHVSYRPLFFIVSMIMVVAVVVLYLTIKEPKLEAENQKLEAAHPEWNLATDDGTGHEVLPAPVKRSLSFLLVSISLWFIGYNGVTTWFTKYVEAVMGEGLGGASTCLLVATAGAIVSYIPIGALAAKIGRKRTIQCGIVLLAACFMLGYVLTTTYSSIQPIMYVVFALVGLAWAAINVNSLPMVVEMCRGSDIGKFTGYYYTFSMAAQVVTPIVAGSLMRAIDYRVLFPYAALFVALSFVTMCFVKHGDAKAEAKKGLEAFEDMDN
;
A
#
# COMPACT_ATOMS: atom_id res chain seq x y z
N VAL A 1 6.58 17.71 3.65
CA VAL A 1 7.81 18.01 4.35
C VAL A 1 9.02 17.23 3.80
N THR A 2 8.80 16.18 3.03
CA THR A 2 9.88 15.38 2.43
C THR A 2 10.17 15.84 1.00
N PRO A 3 11.44 16.16 0.65
CA PRO A 3 11.85 16.52 -0.70
C PRO A 3 11.43 15.48 -1.73
N LYS A 4 11.07 15.91 -2.93
CA LYS A 4 10.53 15.05 -4.01
C LYS A 4 11.37 13.79 -4.27
N PRO A 5 12.71 13.84 -4.33
CA PRO A 5 13.52 12.65 -4.58
C PRO A 5 13.44 11.58 -3.48
N LEU A 6 13.17 11.99 -2.22
CA LEU A 6 13.15 11.10 -1.06
C LEU A 6 11.77 10.54 -0.74
N ARG A 7 10.71 10.99 -1.40
CA ARG A 7 9.31 10.62 -1.08
C ARG A 7 9.05 9.12 -1.10
N SER A 8 9.61 8.38 -2.05
CA SER A 8 9.44 6.92 -2.09
C SER A 8 10.13 6.21 -0.92
N ARG A 9 11.32 6.67 -0.51
CA ARG A 9 12.02 6.13 0.67
C ARG A 9 11.26 6.46 1.96
N ALA A 10 10.80 7.71 2.09
CA ALA A 10 9.98 8.12 3.23
C ALA A 10 8.67 7.31 3.29
N ASN A 11 8.00 7.11 2.16
CA ASN A 11 6.79 6.30 2.11
C ASN A 11 7.04 4.82 2.45
N ALA A 12 8.21 4.28 2.07
CA ALA A 12 8.61 2.93 2.48
C ALA A 12 8.73 2.82 4.01
N ILE A 13 9.32 3.82 4.67
CA ILE A 13 9.43 3.87 6.13
C ILE A 13 8.05 4.02 6.78
N ILE A 14 7.17 4.86 6.24
CA ILE A 14 5.79 5.03 6.73
C ILE A 14 5.03 3.70 6.67
N ASN A 15 5.11 2.98 5.54
CA ASN A 15 4.47 1.68 5.39
C ASN A 15 5.06 0.62 6.35
N LEU A 16 6.39 0.63 6.53
CA LEU A 16 7.07 -0.24 7.49
C LEU A 16 6.58 0.04 8.92
N MET A 17 6.49 1.30 9.32
CA MET A 17 5.98 1.68 10.66
C MET A 17 4.52 1.30 10.84
N GLY A 18 3.68 1.44 9.80
CA GLY A 18 2.31 0.96 9.81
C GLY A 18 2.21 -0.55 10.04
N ALA A 19 3.05 -1.33 9.36
CA ALA A 19 3.11 -2.78 9.55
C ALA A 19 3.61 -3.17 10.96
N VAL A 20 4.61 -2.47 11.50
CA VAL A 20 5.07 -2.63 12.90
C VAL A 20 3.92 -2.35 13.87
N GLY A 21 3.15 -1.29 13.65
CA GLY A 21 1.95 -0.99 14.45
C GLY A 21 0.92 -2.12 14.42
N GLY A 22 0.69 -2.71 13.25
CA GLY A 22 -0.18 -3.89 13.09
C GLY A 22 0.31 -5.11 13.88
N ILE A 23 1.61 -5.40 13.85
CA ILE A 23 2.23 -6.49 14.64
C ILE A 23 2.09 -6.22 16.14
N LEU A 24 2.33 -4.99 16.58
CA LEU A 24 2.18 -4.60 17.99
C LEU A 24 0.73 -4.78 18.45
N TYR A 25 -0.26 -4.39 17.62
CA TYR A 25 -1.67 -4.62 17.90
C TYR A 25 -1.99 -6.12 18.05
N LEU A 26 -1.52 -6.95 17.11
CA LEU A 26 -1.73 -8.40 17.17
C LEU A 26 -1.05 -9.04 18.39
N GLY A 27 0.15 -8.60 18.72
CA GLY A 27 0.88 -9.03 19.93
C GLY A 27 0.12 -8.68 21.21
N LEU A 28 -0.38 -7.44 21.29
CA LEU A 28 -1.20 -6.98 22.42
C LEU A 28 -2.50 -7.80 22.53
N ALA A 29 -3.17 -8.03 21.42
CA ALA A 29 -4.38 -8.85 21.36
C ALA A 29 -4.10 -10.29 21.82
N ALA A 30 -3.01 -10.90 21.38
CA ALA A 30 -2.62 -12.26 21.77
C ALA A 30 -2.32 -12.37 23.28
N VAL A 31 -1.69 -11.36 23.88
CA VAL A 31 -1.40 -11.31 25.33
C VAL A 31 -2.67 -11.09 26.15
N LEU A 32 -3.53 -10.19 25.74
CA LEU A 32 -4.76 -9.87 26.46
C LEU A 32 -5.83 -10.96 26.33
N TYR A 33 -5.88 -11.60 25.16
CA TYR A 33 -6.94 -12.59 24.80
C TYR A 33 -6.33 -13.92 24.33
N PRO A 34 -5.53 -14.61 25.16
CA PRO A 34 -5.06 -15.94 24.82
C PRO A 34 -6.23 -16.93 24.71
N ALA A 35 -6.07 -17.95 23.86
CA ALA A 35 -7.11 -18.95 23.63
C ALA A 35 -7.63 -19.62 24.92
N SER A 36 -6.78 -19.74 25.94
CA SER A 36 -7.14 -20.26 27.27
C SER A 36 -8.18 -19.43 28.00
N LYS A 37 -8.25 -18.11 27.74
CA LYS A 37 -9.20 -17.19 28.38
C LYS A 37 -10.46 -16.93 27.53
N THR A 38 -10.42 -17.24 26.23
CA THR A 38 -11.52 -16.94 25.31
C THR A 38 -12.30 -18.18 24.90
N LYS A 39 -11.73 -19.38 25.05
CA LYS A 39 -12.38 -20.63 24.69
C LYS A 39 -13.58 -20.92 25.59
N GLY A 40 -14.78 -21.02 24.99
CA GLY A 40 -16.04 -21.30 25.71
C GLY A 40 -16.70 -20.07 26.35
N VAL A 41 -16.19 -18.87 26.13
CA VAL A 41 -16.80 -17.63 26.59
C VAL A 41 -17.73 -17.10 25.50
N GLU A 42 -19.05 -17.01 25.82
CA GLU A 42 -20.08 -16.59 24.88
C GLU A 42 -19.93 -15.13 24.42
N HIS A 43 -19.40 -14.25 25.29
CA HIS A 43 -19.14 -12.85 24.97
C HIS A 43 -17.80 -12.40 25.54
N VAL A 44 -16.81 -12.14 24.66
CA VAL A 44 -15.51 -11.58 25.02
C VAL A 44 -15.56 -10.05 24.94
N SER A 45 -15.23 -9.36 26.05
CA SER A 45 -15.16 -7.90 26.05
C SER A 45 -13.82 -7.40 25.53
N TYR A 46 -13.80 -6.73 24.39
CA TYR A 46 -12.62 -6.10 23.80
C TYR A 46 -12.34 -4.66 24.28
N ARG A 47 -13.11 -4.16 25.28
CA ARG A 47 -12.96 -2.80 25.83
C ARG A 47 -11.51 -2.48 26.29
N PRO A 48 -10.80 -3.36 27.00
CA PRO A 48 -9.42 -3.09 27.42
C PRO A 48 -8.48 -2.89 26.23
N LEU A 49 -8.61 -3.69 25.17
CA LEU A 49 -7.79 -3.58 23.96
C LEU A 49 -8.00 -2.23 23.27
N PHE A 50 -9.26 -1.86 23.04
CA PHE A 50 -9.58 -0.58 22.43
C PHE A 50 -9.14 0.61 23.28
N PHE A 51 -9.26 0.51 24.60
CA PHE A 51 -8.79 1.55 25.52
C PHE A 51 -7.28 1.75 25.43
N ILE A 52 -6.49 0.66 25.47
CA ILE A 52 -5.02 0.73 25.38
C ILE A 52 -4.60 1.30 24.02
N VAL A 53 -5.18 0.82 22.93
CA VAL A 53 -4.87 1.32 21.58
C VAL A 53 -5.20 2.81 21.46
N SER A 54 -6.38 3.23 21.96
CA SER A 54 -6.77 4.65 21.96
C SER A 54 -5.80 5.52 22.77
N MET A 55 -5.35 5.05 23.93
CA MET A 55 -4.34 5.76 24.74
C MET A 55 -3.02 5.89 24.01
N ILE A 56 -2.55 4.83 23.34
CA ILE A 56 -1.32 4.87 22.53
C ILE A 56 -1.47 5.90 21.41
N MET A 57 -2.62 5.92 20.72
CA MET A 57 -2.88 6.90 19.66
C MET A 57 -2.87 8.34 20.19
N VAL A 58 -3.52 8.62 21.31
CA VAL A 58 -3.52 9.96 21.94
C VAL A 58 -2.10 10.38 22.30
N VAL A 59 -1.34 9.50 22.97
CA VAL A 59 0.06 9.78 23.36
C VAL A 59 0.90 10.05 22.10
N ALA A 60 0.76 9.26 21.05
CA ALA A 60 1.48 9.46 19.79
C ALA A 60 1.17 10.83 19.16
N VAL A 61 -0.10 11.24 19.14
CA VAL A 61 -0.51 12.55 18.62
C VAL A 61 0.08 13.68 19.48
N VAL A 62 0.04 13.56 20.80
CA VAL A 62 0.63 14.55 21.71
C VAL A 62 2.14 14.68 21.51
N VAL A 63 2.85 13.54 21.41
CA VAL A 63 4.30 13.55 21.12
C VAL A 63 4.58 14.22 19.78
N LEU A 64 3.83 13.91 18.74
CA LEU A 64 3.97 14.50 17.42
C LEU A 64 3.75 16.01 17.47
N TYR A 65 2.68 16.46 18.12
CA TYR A 65 2.37 17.90 18.28
C TYR A 65 3.46 18.67 19.04
N LEU A 66 4.05 18.05 20.06
CA LEU A 66 5.09 18.70 20.87
C LEU A 66 6.48 18.69 20.20
N THR A 67 6.78 17.69 19.37
CA THR A 67 8.11 17.51 18.78
C THR A 67 8.24 18.03 17.36
N ILE A 68 7.19 17.95 16.54
CA ILE A 68 7.23 18.34 15.13
C ILE A 68 6.68 19.75 14.93
N LYS A 69 7.55 20.65 14.47
CA LYS A 69 7.17 22.03 14.07
C LYS A 69 6.98 22.06 12.56
N GLU A 70 5.84 21.56 12.09
CA GLU A 70 5.52 21.44 10.65
C GLU A 70 5.77 22.73 9.86
N PRO A 71 5.37 23.96 10.30
CA PRO A 71 5.62 25.17 9.54
C PRO A 71 7.11 25.47 9.28
N LYS A 72 7.99 25.10 10.23
CA LYS A 72 9.44 25.26 10.06
C LYS A 72 9.99 24.30 9.00
N LEU A 73 9.61 23.03 9.10
CA LEU A 73 10.01 22.00 8.15
C LEU A 73 9.46 22.25 6.74
N GLU A 74 8.26 22.80 6.64
CA GLU A 74 7.68 23.20 5.36
C GLU A 74 8.45 24.35 4.72
N ALA A 75 8.81 25.38 5.51
CA ALA A 75 9.61 26.51 5.02
C ALA A 75 11.02 26.06 4.56
N GLU A 76 11.64 25.12 5.25
CA GLU A 76 12.92 24.51 4.84
C GLU A 76 12.76 23.73 3.53
N ASN A 77 11.71 22.93 3.40
CA ASN A 77 11.44 22.18 2.17
C ASN A 77 11.14 23.12 0.97
N GLN A 78 10.40 24.20 1.18
CA GLN A 78 10.15 25.21 0.14
C GLN A 78 11.43 25.88 -0.34
N LYS A 79 12.37 26.18 0.57
CA LYS A 79 13.71 26.69 0.20
C LYS A 79 14.49 25.71 -0.64
N LEU A 80 14.46 24.41 -0.29
CA LEU A 80 15.09 23.34 -1.06
C LEU A 80 14.45 23.20 -2.44
N GLU A 81 13.13 23.22 -2.54
CA GLU A 81 12.41 23.15 -3.82
C GLU A 81 12.67 24.40 -4.70
N ALA A 82 12.84 25.56 -4.09
CA ALA A 82 13.22 26.79 -4.80
C ALA A 82 14.68 26.75 -5.31
N ALA A 83 15.59 26.08 -4.59
CA ALA A 83 16.97 25.88 -5.01
C ALA A 83 17.10 24.83 -6.14
N HIS A 84 16.08 23.98 -6.33
CA HIS A 84 16.04 22.91 -7.31
C HIS A 84 14.79 23.02 -8.21
N PRO A 85 14.72 24.02 -9.11
CA PRO A 85 13.56 24.22 -9.99
C PRO A 85 13.30 23.02 -10.91
N GLU A 86 14.31 22.19 -11.19
CA GLU A 86 14.19 20.96 -11.95
C GLU A 86 13.28 19.91 -11.30
N TRP A 87 12.99 20.04 -10.00
CA TRP A 87 12.03 19.17 -9.31
C TRP A 87 10.58 19.57 -9.55
N ASN A 88 10.34 20.75 -10.12
CA ASN A 88 8.99 21.27 -10.33
C ASN A 88 8.48 20.91 -11.74
N LEU A 89 7.53 19.98 -11.80
CA LEU A 89 6.85 19.57 -13.04
C LEU A 89 5.75 20.55 -13.49
N ALA A 90 5.41 21.53 -12.67
CA ALA A 90 4.33 22.46 -12.92
C ALA A 90 4.88 23.83 -13.33
N THR A 91 4.50 24.32 -14.50
CA THR A 91 4.71 25.69 -14.95
C THR A 91 3.73 26.63 -14.23
N ASP A 92 4.24 27.74 -13.72
CA ASP A 92 3.42 28.84 -13.21
C ASP A 92 2.86 29.63 -14.40
N ASP A 93 1.53 29.70 -14.51
CA ASP A 93 0.87 30.54 -15.52
C ASP A 93 0.57 31.97 -15.01
N GLY A 94 1.10 32.32 -13.86
CA GLY A 94 1.04 33.69 -13.31
C GLY A 94 -0.31 34.11 -12.72
N THR A 95 -1.31 33.20 -12.69
CA THR A 95 -2.68 33.55 -12.23
C THR A 95 -2.97 33.17 -10.78
N GLY A 96 -2.03 32.54 -10.06
CA GLY A 96 -2.20 32.13 -8.65
C GLY A 96 -3.21 31.00 -8.43
N HIS A 97 -3.93 30.58 -9.47
CA HIS A 97 -4.82 29.42 -9.47
C HIS A 97 -4.23 28.30 -10.31
N GLU A 98 -3.86 27.22 -9.64
CA GLU A 98 -3.27 26.06 -10.29
C GLU A 98 -4.33 25.23 -11.05
N VAL A 99 -4.39 25.41 -12.34
CA VAL A 99 -5.07 24.47 -13.24
C VAL A 99 -4.02 23.48 -13.72
N LEU A 100 -4.16 22.20 -13.29
CA LEU A 100 -3.33 21.13 -13.85
C LEU A 100 -3.47 21.08 -15.37
N PRO A 101 -2.37 21.04 -16.13
CA PRO A 101 -2.43 20.84 -17.57
C PRO A 101 -3.25 19.58 -17.92
N ALA A 102 -4.06 19.65 -18.97
CA ALA A 102 -4.93 18.55 -19.36
C ALA A 102 -4.22 17.18 -19.48
N PRO A 103 -2.97 17.07 -19.99
CA PRO A 103 -2.23 15.83 -20.01
C PRO A 103 -1.90 15.27 -18.60
N VAL A 104 -1.58 16.15 -17.65
CA VAL A 104 -1.27 15.76 -16.25
C VAL A 104 -2.56 15.30 -15.56
N LYS A 105 -3.66 16.04 -15.73
CA LYS A 105 -4.98 15.66 -15.19
C LYS A 105 -5.43 14.30 -15.71
N ARG A 106 -5.22 14.02 -17.00
CA ARG A 106 -5.51 12.72 -17.60
C ARG A 106 -4.65 11.60 -16.99
N SER A 107 -3.33 11.85 -16.81
CA SER A 107 -2.42 10.90 -16.14
C SER A 107 -2.85 10.62 -14.71
N LEU A 108 -3.22 11.65 -13.94
CA LEU A 108 -3.73 11.50 -12.58
C LEU A 108 -5.00 10.65 -12.55
N SER A 109 -5.98 10.92 -13.45
CA SER A 109 -7.21 10.13 -13.51
C SER A 109 -6.93 8.65 -13.78
N PHE A 110 -6.06 8.33 -14.73
CA PHE A 110 -5.66 6.94 -15.00
C PHE A 110 -4.93 6.32 -13.81
N LEU A 111 -4.09 7.07 -13.11
CA LEU A 111 -3.39 6.58 -11.92
C LEU A 111 -4.38 6.27 -10.78
N LEU A 112 -5.34 7.16 -10.51
CA LEU A 112 -6.36 6.95 -9.48
C LEU A 112 -7.26 5.75 -9.78
N VAL A 113 -7.65 5.55 -11.06
CA VAL A 113 -8.36 4.35 -11.49
C VAL A 113 -7.49 3.11 -11.31
N SER A 114 -6.19 3.16 -11.67
CA SER A 114 -5.26 2.05 -11.45
C SER A 114 -5.18 1.69 -9.96
N ILE A 115 -5.10 2.71 -9.08
CA ILE A 115 -5.10 2.53 -7.63
C ILE A 115 -6.34 1.76 -7.18
N SER A 116 -7.54 2.20 -7.58
CA SER A 116 -8.76 1.48 -7.23
C SER A 116 -8.74 0.02 -7.71
N LEU A 117 -8.30 -0.23 -8.94
CA LEU A 117 -8.30 -1.57 -9.53
C LEU A 117 -7.37 -2.54 -8.80
N TRP A 118 -6.12 -2.16 -8.49
CA TRP A 118 -5.25 -3.07 -7.76
C TRP A 118 -5.66 -3.23 -6.29
N PHE A 119 -6.25 -2.18 -5.66
CA PHE A 119 -6.83 -2.31 -4.33
C PHE A 119 -8.02 -3.27 -4.33
N ILE A 120 -8.90 -3.24 -5.35
CA ILE A 120 -10.01 -4.19 -5.52
C ILE A 120 -9.47 -5.62 -5.59
N GLY A 121 -8.49 -5.89 -6.43
CA GLY A 121 -7.92 -7.23 -6.55
C GLY A 121 -7.25 -7.72 -5.28
N TYR A 122 -6.35 -6.93 -4.71
CA TYR A 122 -5.60 -7.29 -3.50
C TYR A 122 -6.50 -7.48 -2.27
N ASN A 123 -7.42 -6.53 -2.02
CA ASN A 123 -8.33 -6.63 -0.87
C ASN A 123 -9.36 -7.77 -1.01
N GLY A 124 -9.72 -8.14 -2.24
CA GLY A 124 -10.53 -9.33 -2.48
C GLY A 124 -9.89 -10.58 -1.86
N VAL A 125 -8.61 -10.82 -2.19
CA VAL A 125 -7.87 -11.96 -1.66
C VAL A 125 -7.62 -11.83 -0.16
N THR A 126 -7.09 -10.72 0.32
CA THR A 126 -6.75 -10.57 1.75
C THR A 126 -7.96 -10.68 2.66
N THR A 127 -9.15 -10.28 2.22
CA THR A 127 -10.38 -10.36 3.02
C THR A 127 -10.99 -11.76 3.00
N TRP A 128 -11.00 -12.42 1.84
CA TRP A 128 -11.78 -13.64 1.65
C TRP A 128 -10.96 -14.92 1.58
N PHE A 129 -9.63 -14.85 1.56
CA PHE A 129 -8.78 -16.02 1.36
C PHE A 129 -8.98 -17.11 2.41
N THR A 130 -9.18 -16.76 3.68
CA THR A 130 -9.45 -17.74 4.74
C THR A 130 -10.74 -18.50 4.50
N LYS A 131 -11.80 -17.80 4.11
CA LYS A 131 -13.09 -18.44 3.74
C LYS A 131 -13.00 -19.23 2.44
N TYR A 132 -12.22 -18.74 1.50
CA TYR A 132 -11.94 -19.45 0.26
C TYR A 132 -11.27 -20.82 0.53
N VAL A 133 -10.21 -20.85 1.35
CA VAL A 133 -9.50 -22.08 1.69
C VAL A 133 -10.41 -23.06 2.43
N GLU A 134 -11.22 -22.58 3.37
CA GLU A 134 -12.22 -23.40 4.05
C GLU A 134 -13.22 -24.02 3.06
N ALA A 135 -13.76 -23.23 2.14
CA ALA A 135 -14.80 -23.67 1.21
C ALA A 135 -14.27 -24.57 0.07
N VAL A 136 -13.06 -24.28 -0.45
CA VAL A 136 -12.52 -24.96 -1.65
C VAL A 136 -11.63 -26.13 -1.28
N MET A 137 -10.85 -26.02 -0.20
CA MET A 137 -9.87 -27.03 0.20
C MET A 137 -10.30 -27.81 1.45
N GLY A 138 -11.35 -27.38 2.16
CA GLY A 138 -11.80 -28.02 3.40
C GLY A 138 -10.82 -27.84 4.58
N GLU A 139 -9.82 -26.96 4.44
CA GLU A 139 -8.83 -26.73 5.49
C GLU A 139 -9.27 -25.63 6.47
N GLY A 140 -8.84 -25.77 7.72
CA GLY A 140 -9.10 -24.78 8.77
C GLY A 140 -8.31 -23.48 8.61
N LEU A 141 -8.62 -22.51 9.46
CA LEU A 141 -8.06 -21.15 9.46
C LEU A 141 -6.52 -21.07 9.53
N GLY A 142 -5.85 -22.08 10.08
CA GLY A 142 -4.42 -22.02 10.39
C GLY A 142 -3.52 -21.85 9.17
N GLY A 143 -3.71 -22.69 8.15
CA GLY A 143 -2.89 -22.66 6.95
C GLY A 143 -3.09 -21.38 6.13
N ALA A 144 -4.35 -20.97 5.95
CA ALA A 144 -4.68 -19.74 5.25
C ALA A 144 -4.14 -18.49 5.95
N SER A 145 -4.28 -18.42 7.27
CA SER A 145 -3.74 -17.32 8.08
C SER A 145 -2.22 -17.26 7.99
N THR A 146 -1.54 -18.41 7.96
CA THR A 146 -0.09 -18.47 7.79
C THR A 146 0.33 -17.92 6.40
N CYS A 147 -0.39 -18.25 5.34
CA CYS A 147 -0.12 -17.66 4.01
C CYS A 147 -0.22 -16.12 4.02
N LEU A 148 -1.26 -15.56 4.65
CA LEU A 148 -1.42 -14.11 4.77
C LEU A 148 -0.33 -13.48 5.64
N LEU A 149 0.09 -14.15 6.71
CA LEU A 149 1.19 -13.71 7.55
C LEU A 149 2.51 -13.68 6.77
N VAL A 150 2.78 -14.71 5.96
CA VAL A 150 3.96 -14.77 5.09
C VAL A 150 3.93 -13.65 4.05
N ALA A 151 2.76 -13.35 3.46
CA ALA A 151 2.62 -12.21 2.55
C ALA A 151 2.94 -10.88 3.26
N THR A 152 2.43 -10.69 4.47
CA THR A 152 2.71 -9.50 5.28
C THR A 152 4.20 -9.38 5.60
N ALA A 153 4.85 -10.46 6.02
CA ALA A 153 6.28 -10.51 6.27
C ALA A 153 7.10 -10.20 4.99
N GLY A 154 6.69 -10.79 3.86
CA GLY A 154 7.29 -10.52 2.55
C GLY A 154 7.19 -9.04 2.15
N ALA A 155 6.05 -8.40 2.40
CA ALA A 155 5.88 -6.97 2.16
C ALA A 155 6.81 -6.12 3.06
N ILE A 156 6.85 -6.41 4.35
CA ILE A 156 7.69 -5.70 5.34
C ILE A 156 9.16 -5.73 4.93
N VAL A 157 9.69 -6.91 4.66
CA VAL A 157 11.10 -7.09 4.25
C VAL A 157 11.39 -6.38 2.92
N SER A 158 10.38 -6.29 2.05
CA SER A 158 10.52 -5.72 0.71
C SER A 158 10.39 -4.20 0.67
N TYR A 159 9.83 -3.54 1.68
CA TYR A 159 9.56 -2.09 1.63
C TYR A 159 10.82 -1.26 1.36
N ILE A 160 11.91 -1.51 2.10
CA ILE A 160 13.16 -0.74 1.95
C ILE A 160 13.85 -1.05 0.61
N PRO A 161 14.10 -2.32 0.22
CA PRO A 161 14.70 -2.65 -1.07
C PRO A 161 13.90 -2.11 -2.26
N ILE A 162 12.59 -2.19 -2.21
CA ILE A 162 11.71 -1.69 -3.27
C ILE A 162 11.76 -0.16 -3.38
N GLY A 163 11.80 0.56 -2.26
CA GLY A 163 12.00 2.01 -2.27
C GLY A 163 13.30 2.42 -2.94
N ALA A 164 14.39 1.69 -2.67
CA ALA A 164 15.68 1.89 -3.31
C ALA A 164 15.68 1.50 -4.82
N LEU A 165 14.98 0.41 -5.17
CA LEU A 165 14.83 -0.02 -6.55
C LEU A 165 14.05 1.02 -7.37
N ALA A 166 12.97 1.55 -6.84
CA ALA A 166 12.14 2.56 -7.48
C ALA A 166 12.93 3.85 -7.79
N ALA A 167 13.87 4.23 -6.92
CA ALA A 167 14.77 5.35 -7.17
C ALA A 167 15.71 5.11 -8.40
N LYS A 168 16.05 3.85 -8.70
CA LYS A 168 16.94 3.48 -9.83
C LYS A 168 16.19 3.32 -11.15
N ILE A 169 15.10 2.56 -11.17
CA ILE A 169 14.40 2.17 -12.41
C ILE A 169 13.17 3.03 -12.71
N GLY A 170 12.74 3.87 -11.75
CA GLY A 170 11.53 4.68 -11.81
C GLY A 170 10.34 4.02 -11.10
N ARG A 171 9.43 4.85 -10.58
CA ARG A 171 8.26 4.40 -9.82
C ARG A 171 7.25 3.67 -10.70
N LYS A 172 6.96 4.22 -11.88
CA LYS A 172 6.02 3.62 -12.85
C LYS A 172 6.42 2.18 -13.20
N ARG A 173 7.69 1.96 -13.56
CA ARG A 173 8.19 0.63 -13.90
C ARG A 173 8.13 -0.32 -12.72
N THR A 174 8.47 0.14 -11.52
CA THR A 174 8.39 -0.66 -10.29
C THR A 174 6.96 -1.09 -10.00
N ILE A 175 5.99 -0.17 -10.12
CA ILE A 175 4.56 -0.49 -9.99
C ILE A 175 4.13 -1.51 -11.05
N GLN A 176 4.48 -1.32 -12.32
CA GLN A 176 4.11 -2.24 -13.40
C GLN A 176 4.67 -3.64 -13.18
N CYS A 177 5.93 -3.77 -12.75
CA CYS A 177 6.51 -5.07 -12.36
C CYS A 177 5.75 -5.70 -11.19
N GLY A 178 5.39 -4.90 -10.17
CA GLY A 178 4.57 -5.33 -9.05
C GLY A 178 3.19 -5.85 -9.48
N ILE A 179 2.51 -5.13 -10.37
CA ILE A 179 1.19 -5.51 -10.91
C ILE A 179 1.29 -6.86 -11.66
N VAL A 180 2.26 -7.02 -12.54
CA VAL A 180 2.47 -8.26 -13.31
C VAL A 180 2.75 -9.43 -12.36
N LEU A 181 3.65 -9.23 -11.39
CA LEU A 181 3.98 -10.26 -10.40
C LEU A 181 2.75 -10.62 -9.55
N LEU A 182 1.96 -9.63 -9.11
CA LEU A 182 0.77 -9.85 -8.29
C LEU A 182 -0.29 -10.64 -9.06
N ALA A 183 -0.56 -10.28 -10.32
CA ALA A 183 -1.51 -10.99 -11.17
C ALA A 183 -1.06 -12.44 -11.43
N ALA A 184 0.23 -12.65 -11.71
CA ALA A 184 0.80 -13.98 -11.88
C ALA A 184 0.69 -14.84 -10.61
N CYS A 185 0.98 -14.26 -9.43
CA CYS A 185 0.83 -14.94 -8.15
C CYS A 185 -0.63 -15.32 -7.87
N PHE A 186 -1.60 -14.47 -8.19
CA PHE A 186 -3.02 -14.80 -8.02
C PHE A 186 -3.45 -15.92 -8.96
N MET A 187 -3.04 -15.91 -10.22
CA MET A 187 -3.32 -17.01 -11.13
C MET A 187 -2.66 -18.31 -10.70
N LEU A 188 -1.42 -18.28 -10.22
CA LEU A 188 -0.74 -19.45 -9.67
C LEU A 188 -1.44 -19.93 -8.39
N GLY A 189 -1.87 -19.03 -7.51
CA GLY A 189 -2.70 -19.36 -6.35
C GLY A 189 -3.99 -20.08 -6.73
N TYR A 190 -4.67 -19.63 -7.79
CA TYR A 190 -5.84 -20.32 -8.36
C TYR A 190 -5.50 -21.76 -8.76
N VAL A 191 -4.45 -21.93 -9.56
CA VAL A 191 -4.04 -23.28 -10.03
C VAL A 191 -3.70 -24.19 -8.86
N LEU A 192 -2.92 -23.71 -7.90
CA LEU A 192 -2.52 -24.52 -6.73
C LEU A 192 -3.71 -24.93 -5.87
N THR A 193 -4.63 -24.02 -5.61
CA THR A 193 -5.81 -24.30 -4.75
C THR A 193 -6.88 -25.14 -5.45
N THR A 194 -6.90 -25.17 -6.76
CA THR A 194 -7.81 -26.06 -7.53
C THR A 194 -7.21 -27.44 -7.81
N THR A 195 -5.87 -27.55 -7.80
CA THR A 195 -5.16 -28.81 -8.07
C THR A 195 -4.94 -29.64 -6.80
N TYR A 196 -4.65 -28.98 -5.68
CA TYR A 196 -4.34 -29.63 -4.41
C TYR A 196 -5.46 -29.44 -3.39
N SER A 197 -5.74 -30.50 -2.63
CA SER A 197 -6.74 -30.48 -1.54
C SER A 197 -6.19 -29.91 -0.22
N SER A 198 -4.88 -29.59 -0.16
CA SER A 198 -4.22 -29.04 1.03
C SER A 198 -3.23 -27.97 0.66
N ILE A 199 -2.94 -27.05 1.61
CA ILE A 199 -1.95 -25.99 1.42
C ILE A 199 -0.57 -26.62 1.26
N GLN A 200 0.02 -26.42 0.08
CA GLN A 200 1.36 -26.91 -0.24
C GLN A 200 2.41 -25.87 0.16
N PRO A 201 3.65 -26.28 0.51
CA PRO A 201 4.73 -25.36 0.85
C PRO A 201 5.01 -24.28 -0.20
N ILE A 202 4.79 -24.56 -1.48
CA ILE A 202 4.92 -23.61 -2.58
C ILE A 202 3.95 -22.42 -2.44
N MET A 203 2.80 -22.59 -1.77
CA MET A 203 1.87 -21.49 -1.54
C MET A 203 2.46 -20.41 -0.64
N TYR A 204 3.30 -20.79 0.34
CA TYR A 204 3.99 -19.79 1.17
C TYR A 204 4.95 -18.95 0.34
N VAL A 205 5.65 -19.56 -0.64
CA VAL A 205 6.51 -18.84 -1.57
C VAL A 205 5.69 -17.88 -2.43
N VAL A 206 4.55 -18.34 -2.96
CA VAL A 206 3.64 -17.50 -3.76
C VAL A 206 3.14 -16.31 -2.93
N PHE A 207 2.75 -16.54 -1.68
CA PHE A 207 2.28 -15.46 -0.82
C PHE A 207 3.41 -14.50 -0.38
N ALA A 208 4.63 -14.98 -0.21
CA ALA A 208 5.80 -14.10 -0.02
C ALA A 208 6.01 -13.18 -1.23
N LEU A 209 5.86 -13.71 -2.45
CA LEU A 209 5.92 -12.93 -3.69
C LEU A 209 4.72 -11.97 -3.82
N VAL A 210 3.53 -12.34 -3.36
CA VAL A 210 2.37 -11.42 -3.24
C VAL A 210 2.74 -10.23 -2.36
N GLY A 211 3.39 -10.47 -1.21
CA GLY A 211 3.87 -9.41 -0.33
C GLY A 211 4.89 -8.48 -1.01
N LEU A 212 5.88 -9.06 -1.70
CA LEU A 212 6.87 -8.31 -2.49
C LEU A 212 6.19 -7.46 -3.57
N ALA A 213 5.25 -8.05 -4.32
CA ALA A 213 4.50 -7.37 -5.38
C ALA A 213 3.67 -6.21 -4.82
N TRP A 214 3.01 -6.44 -3.70
CA TRP A 214 2.26 -5.41 -2.98
C TRP A 214 3.15 -4.26 -2.51
N ALA A 215 4.33 -4.57 -1.96
CA ALA A 215 5.30 -3.54 -1.58
C ALA A 215 5.74 -2.69 -2.77
N ALA A 216 5.99 -3.31 -3.94
CA ALA A 216 6.37 -2.61 -5.16
C ALA A 216 5.30 -1.61 -5.63
N ILE A 217 4.03 -1.94 -5.45
CA ILE A 217 2.90 -1.08 -5.78
C ILE A 217 2.73 0.01 -4.71
N ASN A 218 2.60 -0.37 -3.45
CA ASN A 218 2.15 0.51 -2.37
C ASN A 218 3.18 1.60 -2.02
N VAL A 219 4.48 1.26 -1.97
CA VAL A 219 5.56 2.22 -1.68
C VAL A 219 5.59 3.37 -2.70
N ASN A 220 5.23 3.10 -3.95
CA ASN A 220 5.40 4.03 -5.06
C ASN A 220 4.11 4.76 -5.48
N SER A 221 2.94 4.25 -5.11
CA SER A 221 1.66 4.77 -5.59
C SER A 221 1.32 6.16 -5.05
N LEU A 222 1.37 6.37 -3.73
CA LEU A 222 1.13 7.68 -3.13
C LEU A 222 2.17 8.73 -3.57
N PRO A 223 3.50 8.46 -3.52
CA PRO A 223 4.50 9.39 -4.05
C PRO A 223 4.25 9.80 -5.49
N MET A 224 3.80 8.87 -6.34
CA MET A 224 3.51 9.16 -7.74
C MET A 224 2.30 10.08 -7.92
N VAL A 225 1.28 9.99 -7.06
CA VAL A 225 0.12 10.90 -7.06
C VAL A 225 0.53 12.31 -6.60
N VAL A 226 1.23 12.41 -5.46
CA VAL A 226 1.61 13.72 -4.89
C VAL A 226 2.72 14.41 -5.66
N GLU A 227 3.42 13.72 -6.55
CA GLU A 227 4.42 14.33 -7.43
C GLU A 227 3.79 15.12 -8.58
N MET A 228 2.55 14.80 -8.93
CA MET A 228 1.81 15.52 -9.96
C MET A 228 1.25 16.86 -9.48
N CYS A 229 1.31 17.16 -8.16
CA CYS A 229 0.86 18.42 -7.59
C CYS A 229 2.00 19.34 -7.16
N ARG A 230 1.70 20.59 -6.90
CA ARG A 230 2.60 21.54 -6.21
C ARG A 230 2.52 21.35 -4.69
N GLY A 231 3.48 21.93 -3.97
CA GLY A 231 3.57 21.81 -2.51
C GLY A 231 2.29 22.21 -1.76
N SER A 232 1.59 23.26 -2.21
CA SER A 232 0.33 23.75 -1.62
C SER A 232 -0.82 22.75 -1.70
N ASP A 233 -0.85 21.89 -2.73
CA ASP A 233 -1.95 20.98 -3.02
C ASP A 233 -1.72 19.52 -2.56
N ILE A 234 -0.61 19.24 -1.87
CA ILE A 234 -0.27 17.87 -1.40
C ILE A 234 -1.41 17.24 -0.60
N GLY A 235 -2.04 18.00 0.30
CA GLY A 235 -3.18 17.50 1.08
C GLY A 235 -4.37 17.06 0.22
N LYS A 236 -4.71 17.82 -0.81
CA LYS A 236 -5.79 17.53 -1.76
C LYS A 236 -5.48 16.26 -2.57
N PHE A 237 -4.26 16.11 -3.08
CA PHE A 237 -3.87 14.94 -3.86
C PHE A 237 -3.72 13.68 -2.99
N THR A 238 -3.26 13.82 -1.77
CA THR A 238 -3.29 12.76 -0.76
C THR A 238 -4.74 12.35 -0.48
N GLY A 239 -5.66 13.32 -0.36
CA GLY A 239 -7.09 13.07 -0.24
C GLY A 239 -7.65 12.27 -1.42
N TYR A 240 -7.30 12.61 -2.65
CA TYR A 240 -7.71 11.82 -3.84
C TYR A 240 -7.19 10.37 -3.75
N TYR A 241 -5.91 10.18 -3.42
CA TYR A 241 -5.34 8.84 -3.26
C TYR A 241 -6.15 8.00 -2.25
N TYR A 242 -6.39 8.54 -1.06
CA TYR A 242 -7.13 7.81 -0.03
C TYR A 242 -8.60 7.63 -0.38
N THR A 243 -9.25 8.59 -1.03
CA THR A 243 -10.63 8.43 -1.49
C THR A 243 -10.77 7.23 -2.43
N PHE A 244 -9.93 7.14 -3.44
CA PHE A 244 -9.98 6.04 -4.41
C PHE A 244 -9.56 4.69 -3.81
N SER A 245 -8.52 4.66 -2.99
CA SER A 245 -8.06 3.42 -2.36
C SER A 245 -9.03 2.91 -1.28
N MET A 246 -9.57 3.79 -0.43
CA MET A 246 -10.51 3.40 0.61
C MET A 246 -11.88 3.03 0.05
N ALA A 247 -12.37 3.75 -0.97
CA ALA A 247 -13.59 3.36 -1.66
C ALA A 247 -13.49 1.93 -2.22
N ALA A 248 -12.36 1.60 -2.86
CA ALA A 248 -12.08 0.26 -3.32
C ALA A 248 -12.10 -0.77 -2.16
N GLN A 249 -11.47 -0.45 -1.03
CA GLN A 249 -11.44 -1.34 0.15
C GLN A 249 -12.83 -1.57 0.77
N VAL A 250 -13.69 -0.57 0.78
CA VAL A 250 -15.07 -0.69 1.30
C VAL A 250 -15.96 -1.51 0.37
N VAL A 251 -15.85 -1.27 -0.94
CA VAL A 251 -16.70 -1.93 -1.95
C VAL A 251 -16.28 -3.39 -2.19
N THR A 252 -14.99 -3.69 -2.16
CA THR A 252 -14.44 -5.00 -2.51
C THR A 252 -15.01 -6.16 -1.68
N PRO A 253 -15.07 -6.13 -0.35
CA PRO A 253 -15.63 -7.24 0.43
C PRO A 253 -17.07 -7.57 0.04
N ILE A 254 -17.87 -6.54 -0.26
CA ILE A 254 -19.28 -6.69 -0.64
C ILE A 254 -19.38 -7.33 -2.03
N VAL A 255 -18.69 -6.78 -3.01
CA VAL A 255 -18.75 -7.26 -4.41
C VAL A 255 -18.14 -8.65 -4.54
N ALA A 256 -16.93 -8.88 -4.00
CA ALA A 256 -16.28 -10.18 -4.05
C ALA A 256 -17.09 -11.25 -3.28
N GLY A 257 -17.60 -10.92 -2.09
CA GLY A 257 -18.43 -11.82 -1.30
C GLY A 257 -19.76 -12.17 -1.98
N SER A 258 -20.40 -11.21 -2.63
CA SER A 258 -21.63 -11.44 -3.40
C SER A 258 -21.36 -12.32 -4.63
N LEU A 259 -20.27 -12.07 -5.34
CA LEU A 259 -19.87 -12.84 -6.51
C LEU A 259 -19.56 -14.31 -6.16
N MET A 260 -18.81 -14.53 -5.07
CA MET A 260 -18.51 -15.87 -4.56
C MET A 260 -19.75 -16.64 -4.13
N ARG A 261 -20.74 -15.97 -3.53
CA ARG A 261 -22.02 -16.61 -3.16
C ARG A 261 -22.88 -16.94 -4.39
N ALA A 262 -22.86 -16.07 -5.40
CA ALA A 262 -23.70 -16.23 -6.59
C ALA A 262 -23.16 -17.26 -7.58
N ILE A 263 -21.83 -17.44 -7.66
CA ILE A 263 -21.19 -18.31 -8.62
C ILE A 263 -20.49 -19.50 -7.91
N ASP A 264 -19.32 -19.27 -7.34
CA ASP A 264 -18.49 -20.22 -6.62
C ASP A 264 -17.34 -19.49 -5.92
N TYR A 265 -16.83 -20.03 -4.81
CA TYR A 265 -15.66 -19.45 -4.12
C TYR A 265 -14.41 -19.41 -5.01
N ARG A 266 -14.26 -20.33 -5.96
CA ARG A 266 -13.13 -20.39 -6.91
C ARG A 266 -12.98 -19.16 -7.79
N VAL A 267 -14.01 -18.31 -7.88
CA VAL A 267 -13.97 -17.02 -8.59
C VAL A 267 -13.01 -16.00 -7.96
N LEU A 268 -12.64 -16.15 -6.68
CA LEU A 268 -11.86 -15.18 -5.93
C LEU A 268 -10.54 -14.78 -6.63
N PHE A 269 -9.72 -15.78 -6.97
CA PHE A 269 -8.43 -15.51 -7.61
C PHE A 269 -8.55 -15.00 -9.06
N PRO A 270 -9.38 -15.56 -9.94
CA PRO A 270 -9.64 -15.00 -11.27
C PRO A 270 -10.17 -13.56 -11.20
N TYR A 271 -11.09 -13.27 -10.28
CA TYR A 271 -11.57 -11.92 -10.01
C TYR A 271 -10.41 -10.98 -9.64
N ALA A 272 -9.60 -11.35 -8.66
CA ALA A 272 -8.49 -10.54 -8.22
C ALA A 272 -7.45 -10.32 -9.32
N ALA A 273 -7.08 -11.37 -10.05
CA ALA A 273 -6.14 -11.31 -11.18
C ALA A 273 -6.65 -10.40 -12.30
N LEU A 274 -7.95 -10.46 -12.62
CA LEU A 274 -8.58 -9.62 -13.63
C LEU A 274 -8.45 -8.13 -13.26
N PHE A 275 -8.85 -7.74 -12.04
CA PHE A 275 -8.77 -6.34 -11.62
C PHE A 275 -7.33 -5.84 -11.56
N VAL A 276 -6.39 -6.66 -11.07
CA VAL A 276 -4.96 -6.34 -11.09
C VAL A 276 -4.44 -6.21 -12.53
N ALA A 277 -4.82 -7.09 -13.44
CA ALA A 277 -4.42 -6.99 -14.86
C ALA A 277 -5.01 -5.73 -15.54
N LEU A 278 -6.25 -5.37 -15.25
CA LEU A 278 -6.86 -4.13 -15.73
C LEU A 278 -6.11 -2.89 -15.20
N SER A 279 -5.58 -2.94 -13.99
CA SER A 279 -4.76 -1.85 -13.47
C SER A 279 -3.45 -1.67 -14.26
N PHE A 280 -2.88 -2.74 -14.82
CA PHE A 280 -1.73 -2.63 -15.72
C PHE A 280 -2.06 -1.84 -16.98
N VAL A 281 -3.22 -2.13 -17.58
CA VAL A 281 -3.67 -1.42 -18.78
C VAL A 281 -3.86 0.07 -18.50
N THR A 282 -4.55 0.43 -17.42
CA THR A 282 -4.72 1.84 -17.04
C THR A 282 -3.40 2.52 -16.70
N MET A 283 -2.46 1.79 -16.06
CA MET A 283 -1.13 2.29 -15.72
C MET A 283 -0.26 2.59 -16.96
N CYS A 284 -0.48 1.91 -18.07
CA CYS A 284 0.20 2.21 -19.34
C CYS A 284 -0.08 3.63 -19.83
N PHE A 285 -1.28 4.15 -19.59
CA PHE A 285 -1.69 5.51 -19.99
C PHE A 285 -1.17 6.62 -19.05
N VAL A 286 -0.61 6.29 -17.91
CA VAL A 286 0.01 7.25 -16.99
C VAL A 286 1.37 7.67 -17.55
N LYS A 287 1.54 8.98 -17.81
CA LYS A 287 2.77 9.53 -18.40
C LYS A 287 3.55 10.47 -17.45
N HIS A 288 2.95 10.86 -16.33
CA HIS A 288 3.50 11.84 -15.38
C HIS A 288 3.59 11.22 -13.97
N GLY A 289 4.31 11.87 -13.07
CA GLY A 289 4.48 11.42 -11.68
C GLY A 289 5.63 10.43 -11.46
N ASP A 290 6.51 10.25 -12.46
CA ASP A 290 7.67 9.36 -12.42
C ASP A 290 8.97 10.17 -12.61
N ALA A 291 9.17 11.24 -11.80
CA ALA A 291 10.42 11.97 -11.81
C ALA A 291 11.53 11.04 -11.31
N LYS A 292 12.56 10.86 -12.14
CA LYS A 292 13.75 10.14 -11.74
C LYS A 292 14.49 10.99 -10.72
N ALA A 293 14.61 10.51 -9.49
CA ALA A 293 15.57 11.04 -8.56
C ALA A 293 16.96 10.81 -9.18
N GLU A 294 17.72 11.87 -9.43
CA GLU A 294 19.16 11.70 -9.61
C GLU A 294 19.70 11.10 -8.32
N ALA A 295 20.20 9.87 -8.43
CA ALA A 295 20.74 9.14 -7.30
C ALA A 295 22.08 9.79 -6.93
N LYS A 296 22.06 10.72 -5.97
CA LYS A 296 23.28 11.01 -5.21
C LYS A 296 23.72 9.72 -4.54
N LYS A 297 24.93 9.28 -4.80
CA LYS A 297 25.48 7.99 -4.34
C LYS A 297 25.80 8.08 -2.84
N GLY A 298 25.25 7.13 -2.08
CA GLY A 298 25.74 6.82 -0.73
C GLY A 298 25.51 7.87 0.34
N LEU A 299 26.52 8.14 1.15
CA LEU A 299 26.52 9.06 2.31
C LEU A 299 26.25 10.54 1.92
N GLU A 300 26.52 10.96 0.69
CA GLU A 300 26.25 12.32 0.20
C GLU A 300 24.77 12.74 0.28
N ALA A 301 23.85 11.77 0.38
CA ALA A 301 22.43 12.05 0.59
C ALA A 301 22.09 12.40 2.05
N PHE A 302 23.03 12.20 2.97
CA PHE A 302 22.87 12.50 4.40
C PHE A 302 23.68 13.71 4.83
N GLU A 303 24.73 14.10 4.08
CA GLU A 303 25.58 15.27 4.40
C GLU A 303 24.81 16.60 4.29
N ASP A 304 23.78 16.67 3.45
CA ASP A 304 22.92 17.88 3.35
C ASP A 304 21.92 18.02 4.52
N MET A 305 21.90 17.10 5.49
CA MET A 305 21.03 17.17 6.67
C MET A 305 21.73 17.75 7.91
N ASP A 306 23.05 17.90 7.88
CA ASP A 306 23.88 18.40 9.00
C ASP A 306 24.37 19.86 8.79
N ASN A 307 23.99 20.55 7.71
CA ASN A 307 24.22 21.96 7.46
C ASN A 307 22.85 22.71 7.41
#